data_116fe458d5646ce66466f7653b6110fa
#
_entry.id   116fe458d5646ce66466f7653b6110fa
#
_cell.length_a   1.000
_cell.length_b   1.000
_cell.length_c   1.000
_cell.angle_alpha   90.00
_cell.angle_beta   90.00
_cell.angle_gamma   90.00
#
_symmetry.space_group_name_H-M   'P 1'
#
loop_
_entity.id
_entity.type
_entity.pdbx_description
1 polymer ?
#
loop_
_entity_poly.entity_id
_entity_poly.type
_entity_poly.pdbx_seq_one_letter_code
_entity_poly.pdbx_strand_id
1 'polypeptide(L)'
;STDLTAAKADATAAIDAMKYLTDEEKADYKQQVTDATTADAIDAIVTDATAKNLANAKDWATTEIGGLTNLDDAGKQTYLDQLPDAATVEAVEQIVEDARNAT
;
A
#
# COMPACT_ATOMS: atom_id res chain seq x y z
N SER A 1 14.66 20.41 -15.91
CA SER A 1 15.47 20.97 -14.84
C SER A 1 15.94 19.88 -13.90
N THR A 2 16.92 20.21 -13.09
CA THR A 2 17.46 19.29 -12.08
C THR A 2 16.38 18.79 -11.12
N ASP A 3 15.47 19.69 -10.76
CA ASP A 3 14.44 19.39 -9.79
C ASP A 3 13.48 18.31 -10.31
N LEU A 4 13.16 18.36 -11.58
CA LEU A 4 12.28 17.35 -12.18
C LEU A 4 12.97 15.99 -12.23
N THR A 5 14.25 15.95 -12.59
CA THR A 5 15.04 14.72 -12.60
C THR A 5 15.09 14.09 -11.21
N ALA A 6 15.36 14.91 -10.17
CA ALA A 6 15.41 14.45 -8.80
C ALA A 6 14.02 13.94 -8.34
N ALA A 7 12.96 14.67 -8.69
CA ALA A 7 11.60 14.27 -8.35
C ALA A 7 11.24 12.92 -8.98
N LYS A 8 11.63 12.70 -10.24
CA LYS A 8 11.39 11.41 -10.90
C LYS A 8 12.15 10.28 -10.24
N ALA A 9 13.41 10.51 -9.86
CA ALA A 9 14.22 9.50 -9.19
C ALA A 9 13.62 9.13 -7.83
N ASP A 10 13.21 10.13 -7.06
CA ASP A 10 12.60 9.91 -5.76
C ASP A 10 11.28 9.17 -5.87
N ALA A 11 10.46 9.54 -6.86
CA ALA A 11 9.16 8.89 -7.10
C ALA A 11 9.35 7.42 -7.50
N THR A 12 10.29 7.14 -8.39
CA THR A 12 10.59 5.78 -8.82
C THR A 12 11.02 4.92 -7.64
N ALA A 13 11.90 5.46 -6.77
CA ALA A 13 12.35 4.75 -5.58
C ALA A 13 11.19 4.49 -4.62
N ALA A 14 10.30 5.47 -4.44
CA ALA A 14 9.13 5.32 -3.56
C ALA A 14 8.20 4.22 -4.08
N ILE A 15 7.95 4.19 -5.39
CA ILE A 15 7.08 3.17 -6.01
C ILE A 15 7.71 1.78 -5.87
N ASP A 16 9.02 1.65 -6.08
CA ASP A 16 9.72 0.38 -5.94
C ASP A 16 9.64 -0.16 -4.50
N ALA A 17 9.57 0.73 -3.51
CA ALA A 17 9.49 0.35 -2.11
C ALA A 17 8.09 -0.08 -1.67
N MET A 18 7.08 0.12 -2.51
CA MET A 18 5.69 -0.22 -2.21
C MET A 18 5.47 -1.71 -2.39
N LYS A 19 5.49 -2.47 -1.31
CA LYS A 19 5.55 -3.94 -1.38
C LYS A 19 4.23 -4.62 -1.73
N TYR A 20 3.11 -3.91 -1.66
CA TYR A 20 1.80 -4.49 -2.00
C TYR A 20 1.37 -4.18 -3.44
N LEU A 21 2.14 -3.38 -4.16
CA LEU A 21 1.92 -3.21 -5.60
C LEU A 21 2.48 -4.42 -6.34
N THR A 22 1.77 -4.88 -7.37
CA THR A 22 2.30 -5.92 -8.25
C THR A 22 3.40 -5.34 -9.12
N ASP A 23 4.21 -6.21 -9.73
CA ASP A 23 5.26 -5.76 -10.66
C ASP A 23 4.68 -4.97 -11.82
N GLU A 24 3.50 -5.38 -12.32
CA GLU A 24 2.81 -4.66 -13.40
C GLU A 24 2.36 -3.27 -12.96
N GLU A 25 1.83 -3.17 -11.74
CA GLU A 25 1.40 -1.88 -11.20
C GLU A 25 2.58 -0.95 -11.01
N LYS A 26 3.69 -1.46 -10.46
CA LYS A 26 4.92 -0.68 -10.30
C LYS A 26 5.44 -0.18 -11.65
N ALA A 27 5.47 -1.05 -12.64
CA ALA A 27 5.94 -0.69 -13.97
C ALA A 27 5.08 0.42 -14.58
N ASP A 28 3.77 0.32 -14.42
CA ASP A 28 2.84 1.31 -14.94
C ASP A 28 3.03 2.68 -14.28
N TYR A 29 3.11 2.71 -12.95
CA TYR A 29 3.35 3.97 -12.24
C TYR A 29 4.72 4.56 -12.57
N LYS A 30 5.76 3.74 -12.68
CA LYS A 30 7.09 4.21 -13.06
C LYS A 30 7.11 4.78 -14.47
N GLN A 31 6.35 4.19 -15.38
CA GLN A 31 6.21 4.72 -16.75
C GLN A 31 5.54 6.08 -16.73
N GLN A 32 4.48 6.24 -15.93
CA GLN A 32 3.81 7.53 -15.78
C GLN A 32 4.77 8.60 -15.25
N VAL A 33 5.63 8.22 -14.29
CA VAL A 33 6.64 9.13 -13.74
C VAL A 33 7.63 9.55 -14.84
N THR A 34 8.08 8.60 -15.66
CA THR A 34 8.99 8.88 -16.77
C THR A 34 8.37 9.89 -17.76
N ASP A 35 7.08 9.74 -18.02
CA ASP A 35 6.35 10.58 -18.98
C ASP A 35 5.88 11.91 -18.38
N ALA A 36 5.96 12.09 -17.08
CA ALA A 36 5.51 13.31 -16.42
C ALA A 36 6.38 14.50 -16.80
N THR A 37 5.74 15.65 -17.00
CA THR A 37 6.41 16.87 -17.41
C THR A 37 6.47 17.94 -16.31
N THR A 38 5.82 17.69 -15.16
CA THR A 38 5.83 18.63 -14.04
C THR A 38 6.00 17.87 -12.72
N ALA A 39 6.51 18.57 -11.71
CA ALA A 39 6.62 18.01 -10.35
C ALA A 39 5.25 17.68 -9.78
N ASP A 40 4.25 18.50 -10.04
CA ASP A 40 2.89 18.28 -9.57
C ASP A 40 2.31 16.97 -10.14
N ALA A 41 2.58 16.68 -11.42
CA ALA A 41 2.15 15.43 -12.04
C ALA A 41 2.82 14.24 -11.37
N ILE A 42 4.10 14.35 -11.04
CA ILE A 42 4.84 13.29 -10.35
C ILE A 42 4.25 13.04 -8.97
N ASP A 43 3.96 14.10 -8.21
CA ASP A 43 3.36 13.98 -6.87
C ASP A 43 2.01 13.28 -6.94
N ALA A 44 1.19 13.60 -7.95
CA ALA A 44 -0.11 12.97 -8.13
C ALA A 44 0.05 11.46 -8.40
N ILE A 45 1.04 11.09 -9.20
CA ILE A 45 1.32 9.68 -9.50
C ILE A 45 1.72 8.92 -8.24
N VAL A 46 2.60 9.50 -7.42
CA VAL A 46 3.03 8.87 -6.17
C VAL A 46 1.85 8.74 -5.20
N THR A 47 0.99 9.75 -5.14
CA THR A 47 -0.21 9.71 -4.30
C THR A 47 -1.13 8.56 -4.74
N ASP A 48 -1.36 8.43 -6.05
CA ASP A 48 -2.19 7.34 -6.59
C ASP A 48 -1.57 5.98 -6.30
N ALA A 49 -0.25 5.85 -6.49
CA ALA A 49 0.46 4.61 -6.22
C ALA A 49 0.38 4.25 -4.73
N THR A 50 0.53 5.23 -3.85
CA THR A 50 0.42 5.03 -2.39
C THR A 50 -0.97 4.54 -2.01
N ALA A 51 -2.01 5.14 -2.59
CA ALA A 51 -3.39 4.73 -2.34
C ALA A 51 -3.65 3.29 -2.82
N LYS A 52 -3.11 2.94 -4.00
CA LYS A 52 -3.25 1.59 -4.54
C LYS A 52 -2.51 0.58 -3.67
N ASN A 53 -1.30 0.93 -3.22
CA ASN A 53 -0.52 0.09 -2.32
C ASN A 53 -1.29 -0.18 -1.03
N LEU A 54 -1.90 0.85 -0.44
CA LEU A 54 -2.70 0.73 0.78
C LEU A 54 -3.93 -0.16 0.54
N ALA A 55 -4.63 0.03 -0.58
CA ALA A 55 -5.80 -0.79 -0.93
C ALA A 55 -5.41 -2.26 -1.08
N ASN A 56 -4.30 -2.53 -1.75
CA ASN A 56 -3.79 -3.89 -1.92
C ASN A 56 -3.39 -4.51 -0.56
N ALA A 57 -2.81 -3.71 0.33
CA ALA A 57 -2.45 -4.15 1.67
C ALA A 57 -3.68 -4.55 2.47
N LYS A 58 -4.77 -3.79 2.36
CA LYS A 58 -6.03 -4.11 3.04
C LYS A 58 -6.64 -5.40 2.50
N ASP A 59 -6.56 -5.63 1.18
CA ASP A 59 -7.03 -6.88 0.57
C ASP A 59 -6.21 -8.07 1.07
N TRP A 60 -4.89 -7.91 1.12
CA TRP A 60 -4.00 -8.93 1.67
C TRP A 60 -4.36 -9.23 3.13
N ALA A 61 -4.57 -8.18 3.94
CA ALA A 61 -4.91 -8.32 5.35
C ALA A 61 -6.23 -9.05 5.55
N THR A 62 -7.23 -8.73 4.72
CA THR A 62 -8.53 -9.39 4.77
C THR A 62 -8.37 -10.90 4.57
N THR A 63 -7.57 -11.30 3.58
CA THR A 63 -7.29 -12.70 3.30
C THR A 63 -6.54 -13.36 4.46
N GLU A 64 -5.52 -12.67 5.00
CA GLU A 64 -4.71 -13.21 6.09
C GLU A 64 -5.54 -13.41 7.37
N ILE A 65 -6.33 -12.42 7.74
CA ILE A 65 -7.18 -12.52 8.95
C ILE A 65 -8.23 -13.61 8.75
N GLY A 66 -8.84 -13.65 7.57
CA GLY A 66 -9.84 -14.68 7.25
C GLY A 66 -9.31 -16.10 7.32
N GLY A 67 -8.01 -16.28 7.08
CA GLY A 67 -7.36 -17.60 7.13
C GLY A 67 -6.82 -18.02 8.49
N LEU A 68 -6.91 -17.15 9.50
CA LEU A 68 -6.38 -17.48 10.83
C LEU A 68 -7.22 -18.54 11.51
N THR A 69 -6.56 -19.47 12.21
CA THR A 69 -7.22 -20.56 12.92
C THR A 69 -7.31 -20.31 14.44
N ASN A 70 -6.68 -19.24 14.92
CA ASN A 70 -6.66 -18.88 16.33
C ASN A 70 -7.84 -17.99 16.75
N LEU A 71 -8.64 -17.54 15.78
CA LEU A 71 -9.80 -16.67 16.03
C LEU A 71 -11.07 -17.29 15.47
N ASP A 72 -12.18 -17.07 16.16
CA ASP A 72 -13.50 -17.39 15.63
C ASP A 72 -13.95 -16.25 14.70
N ASP A 73 -15.16 -16.38 14.13
CA ASP A 73 -15.67 -15.37 13.17
C ASP A 73 -15.82 -13.99 13.83
N ALA A 74 -16.28 -13.94 15.07
CA ALA A 74 -16.42 -12.68 15.80
C ALA A 74 -15.05 -12.03 16.06
N GLY A 75 -14.05 -12.83 16.41
CA GLY A 75 -12.70 -12.35 16.64
C GLY A 75 -12.08 -11.82 15.36
N LYS A 76 -12.25 -12.54 14.25
CA LYS A 76 -11.79 -12.07 12.94
C LYS A 76 -12.44 -10.75 12.55
N GLN A 77 -13.75 -10.64 12.75
CA GLN A 77 -14.49 -9.43 12.39
C GLN A 77 -13.99 -8.21 13.16
N THR A 78 -13.61 -8.39 14.42
CA THR A 78 -13.05 -7.31 15.24
C THR A 78 -11.84 -6.67 14.55
N TYR A 79 -10.94 -7.49 13.97
CA TYR A 79 -9.77 -6.98 13.26
C TYR A 79 -10.11 -6.49 11.87
N LEU A 80 -11.00 -7.18 11.16
CA LEU A 80 -11.43 -6.75 9.83
C LEU A 80 -12.07 -5.37 9.87
N ASP A 81 -12.83 -5.07 10.92
CA ASP A 81 -13.49 -3.78 11.07
C ASP A 81 -12.50 -2.62 11.27
N GLN A 82 -11.27 -2.92 11.68
CA GLN A 82 -10.23 -1.90 11.85
C GLN A 82 -9.55 -1.52 10.53
N LEU A 83 -9.61 -2.39 9.52
CA LEU A 83 -8.91 -2.15 8.25
C LEU A 83 -9.37 -0.89 7.52
N PRO A 84 -10.68 -0.60 7.38
CA PRO A 84 -11.10 0.60 6.66
C PRO A 84 -10.54 1.90 7.25
N ASP A 85 -10.27 1.92 8.55
CA ASP A 85 -9.76 3.11 9.24
C ASP A 85 -8.24 3.21 9.19
N ALA A 86 -7.55 2.16 8.73
CA ALA A 86 -6.10 2.18 8.64
C ALA A 86 -5.67 3.17 7.54
N ALA A 87 -4.84 4.13 7.90
CA ALA A 87 -4.41 5.18 6.99
C ALA A 87 -3.08 4.86 6.29
N THR A 88 -2.34 3.86 6.78
CA THR A 88 -1.03 3.49 6.26
C THR A 88 -0.90 1.99 6.16
N VAL A 89 0.06 1.55 5.33
CA VAL A 89 0.40 0.13 5.20
C VAL A 89 0.87 -0.42 6.56
N GLU A 90 1.66 0.35 7.29
CA GLU A 90 2.15 -0.06 8.61
C GLU A 90 1.01 -0.32 9.58
N ALA A 91 -0.04 0.52 9.55
CA ALA A 91 -1.23 0.31 10.38
C ALA A 91 -1.95 -0.98 9.98
N VAL A 92 -2.06 -1.26 8.69
CA VAL A 92 -2.65 -2.51 8.19
C VAL A 92 -1.85 -3.72 8.67
N GLU A 93 -0.54 -3.66 8.55
CA GLU A 93 0.34 -4.75 8.99
C GLU A 93 0.24 -4.99 10.49
N GLN A 94 0.11 -3.91 11.28
CA GLN A 94 -0.04 -4.03 12.73
C GLN A 94 -1.35 -4.74 13.09
N ILE A 95 -2.44 -4.43 12.38
CA ILE A 95 -3.72 -5.09 12.61
C ILE A 95 -3.59 -6.60 12.37
N VAL A 96 -2.93 -6.99 11.28
CA VAL A 96 -2.71 -8.41 10.97
C VAL A 96 -1.87 -9.08 12.06
N GLU A 97 -0.82 -8.39 12.51
CA GLU A 97 0.06 -8.92 13.56
C GLU A 97 -0.70 -9.11 14.86
N ASP A 98 -1.52 -8.14 15.25
CA ASP A 98 -2.34 -8.22 16.45
C ASP A 98 -3.33 -9.39 16.36
N ALA A 99 -3.92 -9.59 15.17
CA ALA A 99 -4.84 -10.71 14.95
C ALA A 99 -4.13 -12.06 15.06
N ARG A 100 -2.91 -12.15 14.52
CA ARG A 100 -2.12 -13.39 14.60
C ARG A 100 -1.74 -13.73 16.03
N ASN A 101 -1.50 -12.74 16.86
CA ASN A 101 -1.06 -12.91 18.24
C ASN A 101 -2.22 -13.02 19.23
N ALA A 102 -3.45 -12.78 18.78
CA ALA A 102 -4.63 -12.91 19.63
C ALA A 102 -4.90 -14.38 19.93
N THR A 103 -5.30 -14.67 21.15
CA THR A 103 -5.62 -16.05 21.58
C THR A 103 -6.93 -16.09 22.32
#